data_5b5bbcb3fc0989f54dc150d5d4944e5d
#
_entry.id   5b5bbcb3fc0989f54dc150d5d4944e5d
#
_cell.length_a   1.000
_cell.length_b   1.000
_cell.length_c   1.000
_cell.angle_alpha   90.00
_cell.angle_beta   90.00
_cell.angle_gamma   90.00
#
_symmetry.space_group_name_H-M   'P 1'
#
loop_
_entity.id
_entity.type
_entity.pdbx_description
1 polymer ?
#
loop_
_entity_poly.entity_id
_entity_poly.type
_entity_poly.pdbx_seq_one_letter_code
_entity_poly.pdbx_strand_id
1 'polypeptide(L)'
;MKRVIIAAFKQETSTFNPSPTTRDQFETVIGDDIFSLINSNSEIGGALKVFEAASVTVVPTYATWAVSGGPITQNDLKLISEKLLQSIFDAGEADGVLIVFHGAMAGESEFDPEGRVLETIRN
;
A
#
# COMPACT_ATOMS: atom_id res chain seq x y z
N MET A 1 21.76 -4.37 -11.67
CA MET A 1 21.14 -4.38 -10.33
C MET A 1 19.64 -4.39 -10.47
N LYS A 2 18.97 -5.26 -9.75
CA LYS A 2 17.50 -5.33 -9.78
C LYS A 2 16.88 -4.13 -9.11
N ARG A 3 15.77 -3.63 -9.66
CA ARG A 3 14.95 -2.55 -9.10
C ARG A 3 13.60 -3.10 -8.68
N VAL A 4 13.20 -2.86 -7.44
CA VAL A 4 11.90 -3.27 -6.92
C VAL A 4 11.17 -2.05 -6.37
N ILE A 5 9.97 -1.81 -6.89
CA ILE A 5 9.07 -0.79 -6.36
C ILE A 5 8.44 -1.33 -5.09
N ILE A 6 8.39 -0.51 -4.03
CA ILE A 6 7.78 -0.90 -2.77
C ILE A 6 6.61 0.04 -2.45
N ALA A 7 5.50 -0.57 -2.00
CA ALA A 7 4.29 0.15 -1.63
C ALA A 7 3.53 -0.62 -0.55
N ALA A 8 2.60 0.05 0.10
CA ALA A 8 1.70 -0.58 1.07
C ALA A 8 0.34 0.11 1.08
N PHE A 9 -0.70 -0.68 1.20
CA PHE A 9 -2.06 -0.19 1.40
C PHE A 9 -2.75 -1.20 2.33
N LYS A 10 -2.81 -0.87 3.62
CA LYS A 10 -3.21 -1.82 4.66
C LYS A 10 -4.39 -1.31 5.46
N GLN A 11 -5.45 -2.11 5.49
CA GLN A 11 -6.57 -1.94 6.42
C GLN A 11 -7.31 -3.27 6.49
N GLU A 12 -7.69 -3.70 7.67
CA GLU A 12 -8.55 -4.86 7.84
C GLU A 12 -9.97 -4.37 8.08
N THR A 13 -10.90 -4.80 7.25
CA THR A 13 -12.29 -4.37 7.30
C THR A 13 -13.14 -5.37 8.06
N SER A 14 -13.96 -4.86 8.98
CA SER A 14 -15.07 -5.61 9.56
C SER A 14 -16.37 -5.08 8.95
N THR A 15 -17.05 -5.92 8.20
CA THR A 15 -18.33 -5.54 7.56
C THR A 15 -19.46 -5.40 8.56
N PHE A 16 -19.27 -5.87 9.79
CA PHE A 16 -20.23 -5.68 10.88
C PHE A 16 -20.07 -4.34 11.58
N ASN A 17 -18.97 -3.63 11.35
CA ASN A 17 -18.75 -2.31 11.94
C ASN A 17 -19.57 -1.26 11.18
N PRO A 18 -20.48 -0.55 11.83
CA PRO A 18 -21.32 0.45 11.14
C PRO A 18 -20.57 1.75 10.81
N SER A 19 -19.41 1.97 11.41
CA SER A 19 -18.62 3.18 11.17
C SER A 19 -17.67 2.98 10.01
N PRO A 20 -17.85 3.67 8.89
CA PRO A 20 -16.94 3.54 7.75
C PRO A 20 -15.57 4.10 8.07
N THR A 21 -14.56 3.59 7.38
CA THR A 21 -13.20 4.09 7.45
C THR A 21 -13.02 5.21 6.42
N THR A 22 -12.46 6.34 6.85
CA THR A 22 -12.21 7.50 6.00
C THR A 22 -10.70 7.72 5.84
N ARG A 23 -10.31 8.50 4.84
CA ARG A 23 -8.89 8.70 4.52
C ARG A 23 -8.10 9.39 5.64
N ASP A 24 -8.76 10.20 6.46
CA ASP A 24 -8.10 10.87 7.58
C ASP A 24 -7.71 9.91 8.71
N GLN A 25 -8.21 8.68 8.67
CA GLN A 25 -7.80 7.62 9.59
C GLN A 25 -6.55 6.87 9.14
N PHE A 26 -6.07 7.16 7.93
CA PHE A 26 -4.86 6.54 7.38
C PHE A 26 -3.62 7.37 7.70
N GLU A 27 -2.57 6.69 8.15
CA GLU A 27 -1.23 7.25 8.18
C GLU A 27 -0.57 6.98 6.84
N THR A 28 0.20 7.95 6.33
CA THR A 28 0.79 7.84 5.00
C THR A 28 2.24 8.30 5.03
N VAL A 29 3.11 7.53 4.38
CA VAL A 29 4.52 7.84 4.19
C VAL A 29 4.81 7.73 2.70
N ILE A 30 5.47 8.73 2.13
CA ILE A 30 5.64 8.86 0.67
C ILE A 30 7.12 8.95 0.32
N GLY A 31 7.50 8.28 -0.78
CA GLY A 31 8.84 8.41 -1.35
C GLY A 31 9.93 7.96 -0.39
N ASP A 32 11.01 8.70 -0.37
CA ASP A 32 12.18 8.34 0.43
C ASP A 32 11.93 8.30 1.94
N ASP A 33 10.87 8.93 2.41
CA ASP A 33 10.47 8.85 3.82
C ASP A 33 10.11 7.41 4.23
N ILE A 34 9.79 6.55 3.26
CA ILE A 34 9.52 5.13 3.52
C ILE A 34 10.76 4.43 4.10
N PHE A 35 11.97 4.87 3.75
CA PHE A 35 13.19 4.29 4.30
C PHE A 35 13.29 4.43 5.83
N SER A 36 12.60 5.40 6.41
CA SER A 36 12.55 5.55 7.88
C SER A 36 11.90 4.36 8.58
N LEU A 37 11.15 3.52 7.84
CA LEU A 37 10.50 2.33 8.38
C LEU A 37 11.43 1.12 8.52
N ILE A 38 12.70 1.23 8.13
CA ILE A 38 13.62 0.08 8.11
C ILE A 38 13.79 -0.58 9.48
N ASN A 39 13.69 0.20 10.55
CA ASN A 39 13.80 -0.32 11.92
C ASN A 39 12.45 -0.51 12.60
N SER A 40 11.35 -0.33 11.86
CA SER A 40 10.02 -0.58 12.38
C SER A 40 9.71 -2.07 12.37
N ASN A 41 8.82 -2.49 13.25
CA ASN A 41 8.33 -3.87 13.27
C ASN A 41 7.16 -4.00 12.27
N SER A 42 7.46 -3.90 10.98
CA SER A 42 6.48 -3.93 9.90
C SER A 42 6.99 -4.75 8.73
N GLU A 43 6.06 -5.11 7.82
CA GLU A 43 6.41 -5.85 6.61
C GLU A 43 7.36 -5.04 5.73
N ILE A 44 7.13 -3.73 5.60
CA ILE A 44 8.05 -2.87 4.84
C ILE A 44 9.42 -2.84 5.49
N GLY A 45 9.50 -2.69 6.81
CA GLY A 45 10.77 -2.69 7.53
C GLY A 45 11.57 -3.97 7.27
N GLY A 46 10.91 -5.12 7.33
CA GLY A 46 11.53 -6.40 7.01
C GLY A 46 12.01 -6.50 5.57
N ALA A 47 11.18 -6.06 4.63
CA ALA A 47 11.52 -6.07 3.21
C ALA A 47 12.73 -5.17 2.90
N LEU A 48 12.77 -3.97 3.49
CA LEU A 48 13.90 -3.05 3.30
C LEU A 48 15.22 -3.67 3.74
N LYS A 49 15.22 -4.37 4.87
CA LYS A 49 16.43 -5.04 5.37
C LYS A 49 16.89 -6.16 4.42
N VAL A 50 15.95 -6.95 3.92
CA VAL A 50 16.27 -8.04 3.00
C VAL A 50 16.82 -7.50 1.69
N PHE A 51 16.19 -6.47 1.13
CA PHE A 51 16.63 -5.86 -0.12
C PHE A 51 18.00 -5.19 0.02
N GLU A 52 18.25 -4.53 1.14
CA GLU A 52 19.57 -3.95 1.41
C GLU A 52 20.64 -5.05 1.44
N ALA A 53 20.42 -6.13 2.15
CA ALA A 53 21.36 -7.26 2.23
C ALA A 53 21.58 -7.94 0.89
N ALA A 54 20.55 -7.97 0.01
CA ALA A 54 20.62 -8.58 -1.31
C ALA A 54 21.11 -7.62 -2.41
N SER A 55 21.45 -6.39 -2.06
CA SER A 55 21.89 -5.36 -3.01
C SER A 55 20.84 -5.06 -4.09
N VAL A 56 19.57 -5.10 -3.73
CA VAL A 56 18.46 -4.73 -4.60
C VAL A 56 18.19 -3.23 -4.45
N THR A 57 18.02 -2.54 -5.56
CA THR A 57 17.61 -1.13 -5.53
C THR A 57 16.13 -1.04 -5.22
N VAL A 58 15.79 -0.41 -4.10
CA VAL A 58 14.40 -0.17 -3.72
C VAL A 58 13.95 1.18 -4.25
N VAL A 59 12.78 1.20 -4.89
CA VAL A 59 12.12 2.43 -5.31
C VAL A 59 10.89 2.62 -4.43
N PRO A 60 10.99 3.43 -3.37
CA PRO A 60 9.86 3.64 -2.47
C PRO A 60 8.82 4.56 -3.11
N THR A 61 7.55 4.24 -2.96
CA THR A 61 6.50 5.01 -3.61
C THR A 61 5.47 5.56 -2.63
N TYR A 62 4.58 4.71 -2.13
CA TYR A 62 3.44 5.14 -1.33
C TYR A 62 3.11 4.04 -0.32
N ALA A 63 3.11 4.39 0.95
CA ALA A 63 2.75 3.46 2.02
C ALA A 63 1.69 4.10 2.90
N THR A 64 0.54 3.45 3.03
CA THR A 64 -0.55 3.96 3.83
C THR A 64 -1.23 2.82 4.59
N TRP A 65 -1.66 3.12 5.81
CA TRP A 65 -2.31 2.12 6.65
C TRP A 65 -3.26 2.77 7.63
N ALA A 66 -4.29 2.03 8.01
CA ALA A 66 -5.24 2.44 9.05
C ALA A 66 -5.49 1.26 9.99
N VAL A 67 -5.97 1.56 11.18
CA VAL A 67 -6.45 0.53 12.11
C VAL A 67 -7.68 -0.16 11.55
N SER A 68 -8.00 -1.34 12.06
CA SER A 68 -9.21 -2.07 11.67
C SER A 68 -10.46 -1.24 11.91
N GLY A 69 -11.39 -1.30 10.99
CA GLY A 69 -12.62 -0.52 11.05
C GLY A 69 -13.65 -1.03 10.05
N GLY A 70 -14.68 -0.23 9.80
CA GLY A 70 -15.68 -0.55 8.79
C GLY A 70 -15.16 -0.38 7.37
N PRO A 71 -16.00 -0.65 6.37
CA PRO A 71 -15.63 -0.47 4.97
C PRO A 71 -15.16 0.95 4.68
N ILE A 72 -14.17 1.07 3.79
CA ILE A 72 -13.64 2.37 3.38
C ILE A 72 -14.68 3.09 2.52
N THR A 73 -14.90 4.38 2.77
CA THR A 73 -15.84 5.17 1.97
C THR A 73 -15.42 5.14 0.51
N GLN A 74 -16.39 5.11 -0.40
CA GLN A 74 -16.11 4.96 -1.84
C GLN A 74 -15.19 6.05 -2.37
N ASN A 75 -15.43 7.31 -2.01
CA ASN A 75 -14.60 8.43 -2.46
C ASN A 75 -13.18 8.31 -1.95
N ASP A 76 -13.01 7.95 -0.69
CA ASP A 76 -11.67 7.86 -0.08
C ASP A 76 -10.89 6.66 -0.61
N LEU A 77 -11.56 5.53 -0.81
CA LEU A 77 -10.93 4.37 -1.45
C LEU A 77 -10.42 4.72 -2.85
N LYS A 78 -11.23 5.43 -3.63
CA LYS A 78 -10.84 5.88 -4.96
C LYS A 78 -9.63 6.80 -4.91
N LEU A 79 -9.65 7.80 -4.02
CA LEU A 79 -8.55 8.76 -3.89
C LEU A 79 -7.25 8.08 -3.48
N ILE A 80 -7.30 7.21 -2.48
CA ILE A 80 -6.11 6.49 -2.01
C ILE A 80 -5.57 5.58 -3.11
N SER A 81 -6.44 4.82 -3.77
CA SER A 81 -6.05 3.93 -4.86
C SER A 81 -5.40 4.68 -6.01
N GLU A 82 -5.95 5.84 -6.38
CA GLU A 82 -5.38 6.68 -7.44
C GLU A 82 -3.99 7.20 -7.08
N LYS A 83 -3.79 7.66 -5.84
CA LYS A 83 -2.49 8.13 -5.37
C LYS A 83 -1.46 7.01 -5.35
N LEU A 84 -1.84 5.83 -4.86
CA LEU A 84 -1.00 4.65 -4.84
C LEU A 84 -0.55 4.27 -6.26
N LEU A 85 -1.50 4.12 -7.16
CA LEU A 85 -1.23 3.72 -8.53
C LEU A 85 -0.40 4.75 -9.28
N GLN A 86 -0.70 6.04 -9.09
CA GLN A 86 0.06 7.12 -9.71
C GLN A 86 1.52 7.09 -9.25
N SER A 87 1.75 6.89 -7.96
CA SER A 87 3.11 6.78 -7.41
C SER A 87 3.88 5.61 -8.02
N ILE A 88 3.22 4.48 -8.19
CA ILE A 88 3.84 3.29 -8.78
C ILE A 88 4.18 3.53 -10.26
N PHE A 89 3.26 4.11 -11.03
CA PHE A 89 3.49 4.38 -12.44
C PHE A 89 4.56 5.45 -12.64
N ASP A 90 4.60 6.48 -11.79
CA ASP A 90 5.61 7.53 -11.86
C ASP A 90 7.03 7.01 -11.56
N ALA A 91 7.14 5.89 -10.84
CA ALA A 91 8.43 5.28 -10.54
C ALA A 91 9.11 4.68 -11.78
N GLY A 92 8.37 4.45 -12.84
CA GLY A 92 8.89 3.93 -14.09
C GLY A 92 9.11 2.42 -14.08
N GLU A 93 10.02 1.96 -14.92
CA GLU A 93 10.28 0.53 -15.06
C GLU A 93 10.98 -0.06 -13.85
N ALA A 94 10.59 -1.28 -13.51
CA ALA A 94 11.18 -2.05 -12.43
C ALA A 94 11.13 -3.54 -12.75
N ASP A 95 11.95 -4.31 -12.05
CA ASP A 95 11.96 -5.78 -12.20
C ASP A 95 10.80 -6.42 -11.44
N GLY A 96 10.29 -5.74 -10.43
CA GLY A 96 9.16 -6.21 -9.65
C GLY A 96 8.54 -5.12 -8.80
N VAL A 97 7.35 -5.42 -8.30
CA VAL A 97 6.61 -4.54 -7.37
C VAL A 97 6.24 -5.37 -6.15
N LEU A 98 6.64 -4.89 -4.97
CA LEU A 98 6.21 -5.46 -3.71
C LEU A 98 5.17 -4.52 -3.10
N ILE A 99 3.94 -5.02 -2.93
CA ILE A 99 2.89 -4.28 -2.26
C ILE A 99 2.47 -5.05 -1.02
N VAL A 100 2.39 -4.37 0.10
CA VAL A 100 1.92 -4.96 1.34
C VAL A 100 0.44 -4.65 1.52
N PHE A 101 -0.35 -5.71 1.62
CA PHE A 101 -1.78 -5.66 1.93
C PHE A 101 -2.07 -6.56 3.13
N HIS A 102 -3.22 -6.38 3.75
CA HIS A 102 -3.73 -7.38 4.70
C HIS A 102 -4.52 -8.51 4.00
N GLY A 103 -5.10 -8.22 2.85
CA GLY A 103 -5.93 -9.18 2.13
C GLY A 103 -7.38 -9.23 2.60
N ALA A 104 -7.76 -8.34 3.51
CA ALA A 104 -9.09 -8.33 4.14
C ALA A 104 -9.73 -6.94 4.08
N MET A 105 -9.35 -6.12 3.11
CA MET A 105 -9.88 -4.77 2.95
C MET A 105 -11.13 -4.79 2.09
N ALA A 106 -12.12 -3.95 2.44
CA ALA A 106 -13.29 -3.74 1.63
C ALA A 106 -13.68 -2.27 1.64
N GLY A 107 -14.22 -1.81 0.53
CA GLY A 107 -14.88 -0.52 0.43
C GLY A 107 -16.39 -0.67 0.50
N GLU A 108 -17.09 0.45 0.51
CA GLU A 108 -18.56 0.44 0.54
C GLU A 108 -19.17 -0.17 -0.72
N SER A 109 -18.53 -0.02 -1.88
CA SER A 109 -19.00 -0.52 -3.16
C SER A 109 -18.03 -1.48 -3.84
N GLU A 110 -16.78 -1.52 -3.41
CA GLU A 110 -15.76 -2.39 -3.95
C GLU A 110 -15.35 -3.41 -2.88
N PHE A 111 -15.64 -4.68 -3.12
CA PHE A 111 -15.39 -5.72 -2.13
C PHE A 111 -14.02 -6.39 -2.27
N ASP A 112 -13.26 -6.06 -3.32
CA ASP A 112 -11.88 -6.54 -3.50
C ASP A 112 -10.98 -5.41 -4.02
N PRO A 113 -10.75 -4.38 -3.21
CA PRO A 113 -9.91 -3.26 -3.64
C PRO A 113 -8.46 -3.69 -3.89
N GLU A 114 -7.95 -4.66 -3.15
CA GLU A 114 -6.59 -5.17 -3.32
C GLU A 114 -6.44 -5.85 -4.68
N GLY A 115 -7.41 -6.67 -5.07
CA GLY A 115 -7.43 -7.30 -6.38
C GLY A 115 -7.51 -6.30 -7.52
N ARG A 116 -8.28 -5.23 -7.34
CA ARG A 116 -8.39 -4.15 -8.34
C ARG A 116 -7.06 -3.43 -8.54
N VAL A 117 -6.36 -3.14 -7.46
CA VAL A 117 -5.03 -2.51 -7.53
C VAL A 117 -4.06 -3.42 -8.28
N LEU A 118 -4.01 -4.69 -7.92
CA LEU A 118 -3.11 -5.65 -8.56
C LEU A 118 -3.41 -5.82 -10.04
N GLU A 119 -4.68 -5.90 -10.42
CA GLU A 119 -5.09 -5.99 -11.82
C GLU A 119 -4.60 -4.77 -12.61
N THR A 120 -4.76 -3.58 -12.06
CA THR A 120 -4.35 -2.34 -12.72
C THR A 120 -2.84 -2.30 -12.93
N ILE A 121 -2.05 -2.75 -11.96
CA ILE A 121 -0.59 -2.78 -12.06
C ILE A 121 -0.13 -3.78 -13.13
N ARG A 122 -0.80 -4.92 -13.23
CA ARG A 122 -0.45 -5.96 -14.21
C ARG A 122 -0.75 -5.55 -15.64
N ASN A 123 -1.67 -4.66 -15.83
CA ASN A 123 -2.03 -4.14 -17.16
C ASN A 123 -1.32 -2.81 -17.41
#